data_2dafea54f924c8b2be40ae34fc463e44
#
_entry.id   2dafea54f924c8b2be40ae34fc463e44
#
_cell.length_a   1.000
_cell.length_b   1.000
_cell.length_c   1.000
_cell.angle_alpha   90.00
_cell.angle_beta   90.00
_cell.angle_gamma   90.00
#
_symmetry.space_group_name_H-M   'P 1'
#
loop_
_entity.id
_entity.type
_entity.pdbx_description
1 polymer ?
#
loop_
_entity_poly.entity_id
_entity_poly.type
_entity_poly.pdbx_seq_one_letter_code
_entity_poly.pdbx_strand_id
1 'polypeptide(L)'
;MLKAVGAVFVFSCCCLAGLSHAFTMKRRVKSLEALLAAVRRIDAEVSFSKKRLERIFNETAQQSGISLFAYAAENMRTAGFKSAWRAAVGDACPDMALTDTDRQCLLQLSAIGDYTGGEQKKCLHAAERLIELSRAGARDELSKSAKLFSSGGVLVGMLAVILLL
;
A
#
# COMPACT_ATOMS: atom_id res chain seq x y z
N MET A 1 20.00 -39.77 -10.29
CA MET A 1 20.41 -38.88 -9.20
C MET A 1 20.37 -37.41 -9.66
N LEU A 2 21.07 -37.04 -10.73
CA LEU A 2 21.14 -35.62 -11.21
C LEU A 2 19.77 -35.05 -11.59
N LYS A 3 18.90 -35.85 -12.27
CA LYS A 3 17.54 -35.42 -12.66
C LYS A 3 16.63 -35.15 -11.45
N ALA A 4 16.73 -35.94 -10.39
CA ALA A 4 15.93 -35.79 -9.17
C ALA A 4 16.33 -34.49 -8.43
N VAL A 5 17.61 -34.16 -8.38
CA VAL A 5 18.12 -32.91 -7.78
C VAL A 5 17.62 -31.69 -8.56
N GLY A 6 17.64 -31.76 -9.89
CA GLY A 6 17.12 -30.70 -10.77
C GLY A 6 15.60 -30.45 -10.54
N ALA A 7 14.80 -31.52 -10.43
CA ALA A 7 13.37 -31.42 -10.17
C ALA A 7 13.06 -30.73 -8.84
N VAL A 8 13.76 -31.11 -7.76
CA VAL A 8 13.62 -30.48 -6.44
C VAL A 8 13.99 -29.01 -6.48
N PHE A 9 15.05 -28.66 -7.22
CA PHE A 9 15.48 -27.26 -7.33
C PHE A 9 14.46 -26.39 -8.06
N VAL A 10 13.94 -26.86 -9.20
CA VAL A 10 12.86 -26.14 -9.95
C VAL A 10 11.61 -26.00 -9.09
N PHE A 11 11.18 -27.04 -8.40
CA PHE A 11 10.04 -27.00 -7.51
C PHE A 11 10.22 -25.96 -6.40
N SER A 12 11.38 -25.95 -5.75
CA SER A 12 11.71 -24.98 -4.70
C SER A 12 11.70 -23.54 -5.21
N CYS A 13 12.25 -23.27 -6.39
CA CYS A 13 12.22 -21.94 -7.02
C CYS A 13 10.79 -21.48 -7.30
N CYS A 14 9.94 -22.33 -7.85
CA CYS A 14 8.54 -22.01 -8.11
C CYS A 14 7.77 -21.70 -6.80
N CYS A 15 8.00 -22.49 -5.75
CA CYS A 15 7.38 -22.26 -4.44
C CYS A 15 7.83 -20.94 -3.83
N LEU A 16 9.13 -20.63 -3.88
CA LEU A 16 9.67 -19.38 -3.35
C LEU A 16 9.14 -18.15 -4.11
N ALA A 17 9.06 -18.22 -5.43
CA ALA A 17 8.49 -17.15 -6.25
C ALA A 17 7.01 -16.90 -5.91
N GLY A 18 6.21 -17.97 -5.79
CA GLY A 18 4.81 -17.87 -5.38
C GLY A 18 4.62 -17.27 -3.99
N LEU A 19 5.46 -17.70 -3.04
CA LEU A 19 5.43 -17.20 -1.68
C LEU A 19 5.80 -15.71 -1.60
N SER A 20 6.85 -15.31 -2.30
CA SER A 20 7.29 -13.91 -2.43
C SER A 20 6.17 -13.01 -2.95
N HIS A 21 5.47 -13.44 -4.01
CA HIS A 21 4.34 -12.69 -4.56
C HIS A 21 3.18 -12.55 -3.55
N ALA A 22 2.83 -13.62 -2.84
CA ALA A 22 1.80 -13.59 -1.80
C ALA A 22 2.18 -12.66 -0.64
N PHE A 23 3.44 -12.61 -0.24
CA PHE A 23 3.93 -11.69 0.77
C PHE A 23 3.81 -10.22 0.33
N THR A 24 4.15 -9.91 -0.91
CA THR A 24 4.02 -8.56 -1.47
C THR A 24 2.55 -8.10 -1.49
N MET A 25 1.64 -8.98 -1.90
CA MET A 25 0.20 -8.70 -1.87
C MET A 25 -0.34 -8.48 -0.45
N LYS A 26 0.06 -9.31 0.52
CA LYS A 26 -0.30 -9.11 1.93
C LYS A 26 0.22 -7.77 2.46
N ARG A 27 1.45 -7.42 2.10
CA ARG A 27 2.07 -6.15 2.49
C ARG A 27 1.30 -4.97 1.91
N ARG A 28 0.88 -5.03 0.63
CA ARG A 28 0.03 -4.01 -0.02
C ARG A 28 -1.29 -3.82 0.72
N VAL A 29 -2.02 -4.89 1.03
CA VAL A 29 -3.28 -4.81 1.79
C VAL A 29 -3.06 -4.15 3.14
N LYS A 30 -2.03 -4.57 3.88
CA LYS A 30 -1.70 -3.99 5.19
C LYS A 30 -1.34 -2.50 5.10
N SER A 31 -0.59 -2.11 4.07
CA SER A 31 -0.24 -0.69 3.83
C SER A 31 -1.47 0.15 3.54
N LEU A 32 -2.40 -0.34 2.70
CA LEU A 32 -3.64 0.35 2.38
C LEU A 32 -4.58 0.47 3.61
N GLU A 33 -4.61 -0.54 4.48
CA GLU A 33 -5.36 -0.48 5.74
C GLU A 33 -4.78 0.57 6.70
N ALA A 34 -3.48 0.62 6.82
CA ALA A 34 -2.80 1.62 7.65
C ALA A 34 -2.99 3.04 7.10
N LEU A 35 -2.92 3.22 5.78
CA LEU A 35 -3.19 4.50 5.10
C LEU A 35 -4.64 4.94 5.31
N LEU A 36 -5.61 4.04 5.18
CA LEU A 36 -7.02 4.35 5.40
C LEU A 36 -7.27 4.82 6.84
N ALA A 37 -6.70 4.13 7.82
CA ALA A 37 -6.80 4.51 9.22
C ALA A 37 -6.15 5.89 9.47
N ALA A 38 -5.01 6.17 8.86
CA ALA A 38 -4.33 7.46 8.97
C ALA A 38 -5.15 8.61 8.35
N VAL A 39 -5.73 8.40 7.15
CA VAL A 39 -6.56 9.41 6.47
C VAL A 39 -7.83 9.71 7.29
N ARG A 40 -8.50 8.69 7.83
CA ARG A 40 -9.66 8.86 8.73
C ARG A 40 -9.31 9.68 9.97
N ARG A 41 -8.14 9.44 10.51
CA ARG A 41 -7.65 10.23 11.64
C ARG A 41 -7.40 11.68 11.26
N ILE A 42 -6.76 11.93 10.12
CA ILE A 42 -6.54 13.28 9.60
C ILE A 42 -7.87 14.00 9.40
N ASP A 43 -8.88 13.33 8.85
CA ASP A 43 -10.23 13.88 8.66
C ASP A 43 -10.87 14.27 10.00
N ALA A 44 -10.78 13.42 11.01
CA ALA A 44 -11.26 13.71 12.35
C ALA A 44 -10.54 14.94 12.95
N GLU A 45 -9.20 14.97 12.90
CA GLU A 45 -8.42 16.08 13.44
C GLU A 45 -8.70 17.40 12.69
N VAL A 46 -8.80 17.39 11.37
CA VAL A 46 -9.14 18.56 10.56
C VAL A 46 -10.55 19.07 10.87
N SER A 47 -11.48 18.15 11.16
CA SER A 47 -12.87 18.50 11.45
C SER A 47 -13.06 19.10 12.85
N PHE A 48 -12.32 18.65 13.84
CA PHE A 48 -12.54 19.01 15.26
C PHE A 48 -11.43 19.86 15.87
N SER A 49 -10.23 19.87 15.31
CA SER A 49 -9.10 20.62 15.87
C SER A 49 -8.75 21.81 14.98
N LYS A 50 -8.38 22.93 15.64
CA LYS A 50 -7.80 24.11 14.98
C LYS A 50 -6.29 23.98 14.79
N LYS A 51 -5.75 22.75 14.83
CA LYS A 51 -4.33 22.50 14.66
C LYS A 51 -3.89 22.78 13.22
N ARG A 52 -2.64 23.18 13.05
CA ARG A 52 -2.02 23.30 11.73
C ARG A 52 -1.85 21.93 11.10
N LEU A 53 -2.03 21.82 9.80
CA LEU A 53 -1.93 20.58 9.03
C LEU A 53 -0.60 19.84 9.28
N GLU A 54 0.51 20.59 9.33
CA GLU A 54 1.85 20.07 9.67
C GLU A 54 1.85 19.26 10.97
N ARG A 55 1.22 19.79 12.02
CA ARG A 55 1.15 19.12 13.32
C ARG A 55 0.30 17.86 13.28
N ILE A 56 -0.84 17.91 12.56
CA ILE A 56 -1.72 16.76 12.37
C ILE A 56 -0.95 15.62 11.67
N PHE A 57 -0.21 15.93 10.62
CA PHE A 57 0.58 14.96 9.89
C PHE A 57 1.72 14.38 10.72
N ASN A 58 2.38 15.19 11.53
CA ASN A 58 3.44 14.73 12.43
C ASN A 58 2.90 13.80 13.52
N GLU A 59 1.78 14.16 14.15
CA GLU A 59 1.09 13.31 15.14
C GLU A 59 0.61 12.00 14.49
N THR A 60 0.12 12.05 13.25
CA THR A 60 -0.31 10.87 12.49
C THR A 60 0.87 9.97 12.14
N ALA A 61 2.02 10.53 11.75
CA ALA A 61 3.24 9.78 11.48
C ALA A 61 3.72 8.99 12.70
N GLN A 62 3.79 9.65 13.86
CA GLN A 62 4.22 9.03 15.10
C GLN A 62 3.33 7.86 15.54
N GLN A 63 2.04 7.94 15.26
CA GLN A 63 1.08 6.93 15.72
C GLN A 63 0.87 5.80 14.70
N SER A 64 0.93 6.10 13.40
CA SER A 64 0.77 5.11 12.34
C SER A 64 2.07 4.36 12.03
N GLY A 65 3.21 4.96 12.34
CA GLY A 65 4.53 4.46 11.94
C GLY A 65 4.79 4.55 10.43
N ILE A 66 3.96 5.30 9.69
CA ILE A 66 4.09 5.45 8.23
C ILE A 66 5.01 6.63 7.92
N SER A 67 6.17 6.35 7.35
CA SER A 67 7.18 7.34 6.98
C SER A 67 6.66 8.43 6.04
N LEU A 68 5.70 8.11 5.17
CA LEU A 68 5.04 9.04 4.24
C LEU A 68 4.58 10.33 4.93
N PHE A 69 3.92 10.22 6.09
CA PHE A 69 3.39 11.38 6.82
C PHE A 69 4.49 12.17 7.50
N ALA A 70 5.57 11.51 7.93
CA ALA A 70 6.73 12.18 8.52
C ALA A 70 7.47 13.01 7.45
N TYR A 71 7.77 12.43 6.30
CA TYR A 71 8.40 13.13 5.18
C TYR A 71 7.56 14.32 4.69
N ALA A 72 6.24 14.15 4.61
CA ALA A 72 5.35 15.24 4.25
C ALA A 72 5.42 16.37 5.28
N ALA A 73 5.30 16.07 6.57
CA ALA A 73 5.32 17.07 7.66
C ALA A 73 6.64 17.86 7.71
N GLU A 74 7.77 17.18 7.53
CA GLU A 74 9.09 17.80 7.54
C GLU A 74 9.27 18.81 6.41
N ASN A 75 8.80 18.49 5.22
CA ASN A 75 8.97 19.31 4.04
C ASN A 75 7.87 20.38 3.84
N MET A 76 6.75 20.30 4.60
CA MET A 76 5.65 21.27 4.47
C MET A 76 6.05 22.72 4.71
N ARG A 77 7.00 22.96 5.62
CA ARG A 77 7.40 24.30 6.02
C ARG A 77 8.20 25.02 4.93
N THR A 78 8.96 24.29 4.15
CA THR A 78 9.86 24.83 3.12
C THR A 78 9.25 24.83 1.74
N ALA A 79 8.55 23.75 1.35
CA ALA A 79 8.05 23.55 0.00
C ALA A 79 6.52 23.72 -0.15
N GLY A 80 5.81 23.95 0.95
CA GLY A 80 4.35 23.95 0.97
C GLY A 80 3.76 22.54 0.91
N PHE A 81 2.48 22.39 1.28
CA PHE A 81 1.84 21.08 1.41
C PHE A 81 1.89 20.22 0.13
N LYS A 82 1.49 20.82 -0.98
CA LYS A 82 1.34 20.11 -2.27
C LYS A 82 2.64 19.49 -2.78
N SER A 83 3.73 20.25 -2.72
CA SER A 83 5.05 19.78 -3.14
C SER A 83 5.61 18.76 -2.16
N ALA A 84 5.49 19.01 -0.86
CA ALA A 84 5.93 18.12 0.20
C ALA A 84 5.22 16.76 0.14
N TRP A 85 3.91 16.78 -0.07
CA TRP A 85 3.12 15.56 -0.21
C TRP A 85 3.51 14.74 -1.45
N ARG A 86 3.67 15.41 -2.61
CA ARG A 86 4.09 14.73 -3.85
C ARG A 86 5.46 14.08 -3.72
N ALA A 87 6.41 14.78 -3.11
CA ALA A 87 7.74 14.22 -2.84
C ALA A 87 7.65 13.02 -1.90
N ALA A 88 6.93 13.16 -0.80
CA ALA A 88 6.72 12.07 0.17
C ALA A 88 6.10 10.81 -0.44
N VAL A 89 5.08 10.98 -1.32
CA VAL A 89 4.47 9.87 -2.05
C VAL A 89 5.48 9.23 -3.01
N GLY A 90 6.36 10.03 -3.64
CA GLY A 90 7.45 9.52 -4.49
C GLY A 90 8.40 8.60 -3.75
N ASP A 91 8.84 9.03 -2.58
CA ASP A 91 9.89 8.37 -1.80
C ASP A 91 9.37 7.16 -0.99
N ALA A 92 8.14 7.25 -0.45
CA ALA A 92 7.61 6.22 0.45
C ALA A 92 6.86 5.07 -0.25
N CYS A 93 6.36 5.26 -1.48
CA CYS A 93 5.56 4.24 -2.17
C CYS A 93 6.30 2.91 -2.44
N PRO A 94 7.59 2.88 -2.81
CA PRO A 94 8.31 1.62 -3.01
C PRO A 94 8.33 0.73 -1.78
N ASP A 95 8.49 1.33 -0.60
CA ASP A 95 8.55 0.61 0.67
C ASP A 95 7.20 0.04 1.11
N MET A 96 6.10 0.56 0.59
CA MET A 96 4.75 0.17 0.97
C MET A 96 4.11 -0.88 0.05
N ALA A 97 4.82 -1.33 -0.99
CA ALA A 97 4.32 -2.25 -2.02
C ALA A 97 3.04 -1.76 -2.70
N LEU A 98 2.89 -0.45 -2.85
CA LEU A 98 1.74 0.18 -3.50
C LEU A 98 1.88 0.13 -5.02
N THR A 99 0.77 -0.03 -5.72
CA THR A 99 0.71 0.05 -7.19
C THR A 99 0.69 1.50 -7.66
N ASP A 100 0.92 1.72 -8.96
CA ASP A 100 0.81 3.06 -9.56
C ASP A 100 -0.60 3.65 -9.40
N THR A 101 -1.63 2.82 -9.44
CA THR A 101 -3.01 3.24 -9.18
C THR A 101 -3.18 3.74 -7.75
N ASP A 102 -2.66 3.00 -6.76
CA ASP A 102 -2.69 3.40 -5.34
C ASP A 102 -1.94 4.72 -5.14
N ARG A 103 -0.79 4.86 -5.81
CA ARG A 103 0.01 6.09 -5.80
C ARG A 103 -0.76 7.29 -6.36
N GLN A 104 -1.45 7.12 -7.48
CA GLN A 104 -2.29 8.18 -8.05
C GLN A 104 -3.42 8.60 -7.11
N CYS A 105 -4.05 7.65 -6.41
CA CYS A 105 -5.05 7.96 -5.39
C CYS A 105 -4.46 8.83 -4.26
N LEU A 106 -3.24 8.51 -3.80
CA LEU A 106 -2.55 9.30 -2.78
C LEU A 106 -2.17 10.70 -3.28
N LEU A 107 -1.79 10.83 -4.55
CA LEU A 107 -1.45 12.12 -5.13
C LEU A 107 -2.65 13.09 -5.18
N GLN A 108 -3.89 12.58 -5.24
CA GLN A 108 -5.08 13.44 -5.17
C GLN A 108 -5.21 14.15 -3.82
N LEU A 109 -4.69 13.56 -2.74
CA LEU A 109 -4.62 14.23 -1.43
C LEU A 109 -3.76 15.51 -1.45
N SER A 110 -2.92 15.70 -2.46
CA SER A 110 -2.11 16.93 -2.59
C SER A 110 -2.94 18.21 -2.67
N ALA A 111 -4.22 18.11 -3.05
CA ALA A 111 -5.12 19.26 -3.13
C ALA A 111 -5.65 19.73 -1.76
N ILE A 112 -5.48 18.97 -0.69
CA ILE A 112 -5.97 19.34 0.66
C ILE A 112 -5.38 20.68 1.12
N GLY A 113 -4.13 20.96 0.76
CA GLY A 113 -3.46 22.20 1.15
C GLY A 113 -4.00 23.46 0.48
N ASP A 114 -4.66 23.29 -0.67
CA ASP A 114 -5.21 24.40 -1.46
C ASP A 114 -6.62 24.79 -0.99
N TYR A 115 -7.26 23.97 -0.15
CA TYR A 115 -8.62 24.16 0.32
C TYR A 115 -8.69 24.49 1.81
N THR A 116 -9.79 25.11 2.23
CA THR A 116 -10.09 25.40 3.63
C THR A 116 -11.53 24.95 3.98
N GLY A 117 -11.72 24.50 5.19
CA GLY A 117 -13.07 24.18 5.71
C GLY A 117 -13.75 23.02 4.99
N GLY A 118 -14.94 23.25 4.45
CA GLY A 118 -15.80 22.22 3.89
C GLY A 118 -15.21 21.52 2.64
N GLU A 119 -14.48 22.24 1.80
CA GLU A 119 -13.84 21.67 0.60
C GLU A 119 -12.68 20.74 0.95
N GLN A 120 -11.92 21.08 1.98
CA GLN A 120 -10.87 20.20 2.51
C GLN A 120 -11.43 18.86 2.97
N LYS A 121 -12.58 18.89 3.65
CA LYS A 121 -13.28 17.69 4.10
C LYS A 121 -13.79 16.84 2.94
N LYS A 122 -14.34 17.46 1.90
CA LYS A 122 -14.77 16.73 0.68
C LYS A 122 -13.59 16.02 0.01
N CYS A 123 -12.43 16.68 -0.04
CA CYS A 123 -11.22 16.10 -0.62
C CYS A 123 -10.74 14.88 0.20
N LEU A 124 -10.76 14.96 1.53
CA LEU A 124 -10.41 13.83 2.43
C LEU A 124 -11.38 12.66 2.25
N HIS A 125 -12.68 12.89 2.21
CA HIS A 125 -13.67 11.84 1.98
C HIS A 125 -13.53 11.19 0.59
N ALA A 126 -13.22 11.97 -0.45
CA ALA A 126 -12.96 11.41 -1.77
C ALA A 126 -11.73 10.48 -1.76
N ALA A 127 -10.65 10.91 -1.12
CA ALA A 127 -9.44 10.10 -0.99
C ALA A 127 -9.67 8.84 -0.14
N GLU A 128 -10.42 8.95 0.96
CA GLU A 128 -10.83 7.80 1.77
C GLU A 128 -11.54 6.75 0.93
N ARG A 129 -12.53 7.15 0.14
CA ARG A 129 -13.24 6.24 -0.77
C ARG A 129 -12.34 5.56 -1.77
N LEU A 130 -11.40 6.29 -2.37
CA LEU A 130 -10.47 5.72 -3.35
C LEU A 130 -9.54 4.69 -2.69
N ILE A 131 -8.98 4.99 -1.51
CA ILE A 131 -8.14 4.05 -0.76
C ILE A 131 -8.96 2.81 -0.34
N GLU A 132 -10.22 2.99 0.04
CA GLU A 132 -11.10 1.87 0.40
C GLU A 132 -11.39 0.95 -0.79
N LEU A 133 -11.63 1.49 -1.98
CA LEU A 133 -11.76 0.74 -3.23
C LEU A 133 -10.47 -0.01 -3.59
N SER A 134 -9.31 0.66 -3.51
CA SER A 134 -8.01 0.02 -3.73
C SER A 134 -7.75 -1.12 -2.75
N ARG A 135 -8.11 -0.92 -1.47
CA ARG A 135 -8.00 -1.98 -0.45
C ARG A 135 -8.91 -3.16 -0.75
N ALA A 136 -10.17 -2.92 -1.15
CA ALA A 136 -11.10 -3.97 -1.50
C ALA A 136 -10.59 -4.79 -2.70
N GLY A 137 -10.09 -4.13 -3.74
CA GLY A 137 -9.45 -4.77 -4.89
C GLY A 137 -8.23 -5.59 -4.50
N ALA A 138 -7.33 -5.03 -3.68
CA ALA A 138 -6.14 -5.73 -3.22
C ALA A 138 -6.47 -6.99 -2.38
N ARG A 139 -7.53 -6.94 -1.56
CA ARG A 139 -8.01 -8.11 -0.81
C ARG A 139 -8.58 -9.19 -1.72
N ASP A 140 -9.34 -8.80 -2.75
CA ASP A 140 -9.89 -9.73 -3.72
C ASP A 140 -8.78 -10.42 -4.54
N GLU A 141 -7.80 -9.66 -5.01
CA GLU A 141 -6.59 -10.18 -5.67
C GLU A 141 -5.84 -11.17 -4.77
N LEU A 142 -5.63 -10.80 -3.49
CA LEU A 142 -4.98 -11.68 -2.51
C LEU A 142 -5.76 -12.97 -2.32
N SER A 143 -7.09 -12.92 -2.22
CA SER A 143 -7.94 -14.09 -2.04
C SER A 143 -7.92 -15.03 -3.25
N LYS A 144 -7.94 -14.47 -4.47
CA LYS A 144 -7.83 -15.20 -5.74
C LYS A 144 -6.45 -15.84 -5.89
N SER A 145 -5.39 -15.09 -5.62
CA SER A 145 -4.03 -15.59 -5.66
C SER A 145 -3.81 -16.71 -4.66
N ALA A 146 -4.29 -16.59 -3.42
CA ALA A 146 -4.17 -17.64 -2.42
C ALA A 146 -4.85 -18.95 -2.85
N LYS A 147 -6.03 -18.87 -3.49
CA LYS A 147 -6.73 -20.03 -4.04
C LYS A 147 -5.97 -20.67 -5.22
N LEU A 148 -5.46 -19.83 -6.13
CA LEU A 148 -4.69 -20.30 -7.30
C LEU A 148 -3.38 -20.98 -6.87
N PHE A 149 -2.66 -20.42 -5.90
CA PHE A 149 -1.41 -21.02 -5.42
C PHE A 149 -1.64 -22.30 -4.61
N SER A 150 -2.73 -22.37 -3.85
CA SER A 150 -3.10 -23.59 -3.12
C SER A 150 -3.46 -24.76 -4.06
N SER A 151 -4.19 -24.49 -5.15
CA SER A 151 -4.63 -25.54 -6.08
C SER A 151 -3.65 -25.74 -7.25
N GLY A 152 -3.11 -24.65 -7.80
CA GLY A 152 -2.24 -24.67 -8.99
C GLY A 152 -0.81 -25.11 -8.69
N GLY A 153 -0.25 -24.68 -7.55
CA GLY A 153 1.14 -25.03 -7.19
C GLY A 153 1.35 -26.53 -7.00
N VAL A 154 0.36 -27.21 -6.42
CA VAL A 154 0.39 -28.68 -6.25
C VAL A 154 0.28 -29.38 -7.61
N LEU A 155 -0.60 -28.92 -8.49
CA LEU A 155 -0.78 -29.52 -9.83
C LEU A 155 0.46 -29.33 -10.70
N VAL A 156 1.04 -28.13 -10.74
CA VAL A 156 2.27 -27.86 -11.50
C VAL A 156 3.45 -28.64 -10.94
N GLY A 157 3.56 -28.75 -9.62
CA GLY A 157 4.58 -29.54 -8.96
C GLY A 157 4.46 -31.04 -9.30
N MET A 158 3.25 -31.62 -9.28
CA MET A 158 3.01 -33.00 -9.69
C MET A 158 3.36 -33.24 -11.16
N LEU A 159 2.95 -32.31 -12.04
CA LEU A 159 3.19 -32.42 -13.47
C LEU A 159 4.70 -32.35 -13.79
N ALA A 160 5.44 -31.49 -13.09
CA ALA A 160 6.90 -31.40 -13.24
C ALA A 160 7.60 -32.68 -12.78
N VAL A 161 7.15 -33.32 -11.69
CA VAL A 161 7.69 -34.61 -11.21
C VAL A 161 7.40 -35.71 -12.20
N ILE A 162 6.19 -35.80 -12.77
CA ILE A 162 5.80 -36.82 -13.75
C ILE A 162 6.62 -36.68 -15.05
N LEU A 163 6.92 -35.42 -15.48
CA LEU A 163 7.65 -35.17 -16.71
C LEU A 163 9.16 -35.45 -16.60
N LEU A 164 9.70 -35.49 -15.38
CA LEU A 164 11.12 -35.71 -15.07
C LEU A 164 11.44 -37.16 -14.66
N LEU A 165 10.45 -37.95 -14.32
CA LEU A 165 10.55 -39.41 -14.07
C LEU A 165 10.59 -40.19 -15.38
#